data_8017927cb8f4ca96a57c14396bb51c1d
#
_entry.id   8017927cb8f4ca96a57c14396bb51c1d
#
_cell.length_a   1.000
_cell.length_b   1.000
_cell.length_c   1.000
_cell.angle_alpha   90.00
_cell.angle_beta   90.00
_cell.angle_gamma   90.00
#
_symmetry.space_group_name_H-M   'P 1'
#
loop_
_entity.id
_entity.type
_entity.pdbx_description
1 polymer ?
#
loop_
_entity_poly.entity_id
_entity_poly.type
_entity_poly.pdbx_seq_one_letter_code
_entity_poly.pdbx_strand_id
1 'polypeptide(L)'
;MEVRSIYKYARISPKKARDVAREIQGLPVSDAIDTLNFTPKKAAFLIGKTLKSAVANAENNHDLAADSLLVKEANISDGPSFRRFKPRARGSASAIKKRTSHIYIILTDEGAEEKAPSKREQGNKKKPAEKAEKVKEEVALDESLTG
;
A
#
# COMPACT_ATOMS: atom_id res chain seq x y z
N MET A 1 -13.83 -4.58 -17.14
CA MET A 1 -14.45 -5.72 -16.42
C MET A 1 -13.88 -5.85 -15.01
N GLU A 2 -14.60 -6.42 -14.00
CA GLU A 2 -14.08 -6.51 -12.63
C GLU A 2 -13.95 -7.97 -12.18
N VAL A 3 -12.76 -8.33 -11.70
CA VAL A 3 -12.46 -9.65 -11.17
C VAL A 3 -12.17 -9.56 -9.68
N ARG A 4 -12.85 -10.40 -8.86
CA ARG A 4 -12.76 -10.35 -7.41
C ARG A 4 -12.15 -11.61 -6.82
N SER A 5 -11.20 -11.43 -5.88
CA SER A 5 -10.68 -12.51 -5.04
C SER A 5 -10.83 -12.17 -3.57
N ILE A 6 -11.19 -13.18 -2.76
CA ILE A 6 -11.46 -13.01 -1.32
C ILE A 6 -10.70 -14.06 -0.52
N TYR A 7 -9.92 -13.59 0.47
CA TYR A 7 -9.32 -14.45 1.47
C TYR A 7 -9.92 -14.17 2.85
N LYS A 8 -10.74 -15.12 3.33
CA LYS A 8 -11.42 -15.02 4.63
C LYS A 8 -10.55 -15.54 5.77
N TYR A 9 -10.71 -14.96 6.96
CA TYR A 9 -10.09 -15.39 8.24
C TYR A 9 -8.55 -15.40 8.22
N ALA A 10 -7.92 -14.48 7.50
CA ALA A 10 -6.48 -14.29 7.53
C ALA A 10 -5.99 -13.98 8.96
N ARG A 11 -4.99 -14.73 9.45
CA ARG A 11 -4.46 -14.57 10.81
C ARG A 11 -3.51 -13.38 10.93
N ILE A 12 -4.08 -12.20 10.72
CA ILE A 12 -3.38 -10.91 10.85
C ILE A 12 -4.35 -9.86 11.39
N SER A 13 -3.81 -8.85 12.09
CA SER A 13 -4.61 -7.71 12.53
C SER A 13 -4.98 -6.83 11.32
N PRO A 14 -6.25 -6.41 11.17
CA PRO A 14 -6.72 -5.57 10.06
C PRO A 14 -5.91 -4.28 9.92
N LYS A 15 -5.61 -3.60 11.03
CA LYS A 15 -4.82 -2.36 11.02
C LYS A 15 -3.46 -2.54 10.33
N LYS A 16 -2.74 -3.64 10.62
CA LYS A 16 -1.43 -3.95 10.01
C LYS A 16 -1.54 -4.34 8.53
N ALA A 17 -2.68 -4.90 8.12
CA ALA A 17 -2.89 -5.28 6.73
C ALA A 17 -3.35 -4.08 5.87
N ARG A 18 -4.12 -3.15 6.43
CA ARG A 18 -4.58 -1.93 5.73
C ARG A 18 -3.43 -1.04 5.27
N ASP A 19 -2.36 -0.95 6.05
CA ASP A 19 -1.18 -0.15 5.67
C ASP A 19 -0.59 -0.65 4.35
N VAL A 20 -0.42 -1.98 4.20
CA VAL A 20 0.10 -2.59 2.96
C VAL A 20 -0.93 -2.56 1.82
N ALA A 21 -2.21 -2.76 2.14
CA ALA A 21 -3.26 -2.72 1.12
C ALA A 21 -3.36 -1.34 0.43
N ARG A 22 -3.12 -0.25 1.18
CA ARG A 22 -3.11 1.11 0.61
C ARG A 22 -1.95 1.37 -0.34
N GLU A 23 -0.82 0.69 -0.12
CA GLU A 23 0.38 0.85 -0.96
C GLU A 23 0.17 0.29 -2.37
N ILE A 24 -0.71 -0.70 -2.54
CA ILE A 24 -0.95 -1.39 -3.82
C ILE A 24 -2.18 -0.91 -4.59
N GLN A 25 -3.05 -0.11 -3.97
CA GLN A 25 -4.25 0.40 -4.65
C GLN A 25 -3.89 1.35 -5.79
N GLY A 26 -4.50 1.17 -6.95
CA GLY A 26 -4.28 1.98 -8.14
C GLY A 26 -3.00 1.64 -8.90
N LEU A 27 -2.23 0.62 -8.48
CA LEU A 27 -1.05 0.18 -9.20
C LEU A 27 -1.40 -0.88 -10.25
N PRO A 28 -0.62 -0.98 -11.35
CA PRO A 28 -0.67 -2.14 -12.23
C PRO A 28 -0.28 -3.40 -11.46
N VAL A 29 -0.82 -4.54 -11.87
CA VAL A 29 -0.64 -5.81 -11.14
C VAL A 29 0.83 -6.21 -11.04
N SER A 30 1.65 -5.98 -12.09
CA SER A 30 3.10 -6.22 -12.08
C SER A 30 3.80 -5.47 -10.93
N ASP A 31 3.60 -4.16 -10.86
CA ASP A 31 4.21 -3.30 -9.84
C ASP A 31 3.69 -3.63 -8.44
N ALA A 32 2.40 -3.98 -8.33
CA ALA A 32 1.80 -4.41 -7.06
C ALA A 32 2.43 -5.71 -6.53
N ILE A 33 2.70 -6.69 -7.40
CA ILE A 33 3.38 -7.93 -7.03
C ILE A 33 4.80 -7.65 -6.56
N ASP A 34 5.55 -6.81 -7.27
CA ASP A 34 6.92 -6.45 -6.90
C ASP A 34 6.96 -5.69 -5.58
N THR A 35 6.10 -4.71 -5.39
CA THR A 35 5.96 -3.97 -4.12
C THR A 35 5.70 -4.93 -2.94
N LEU A 36 4.82 -5.91 -3.13
CA LEU A 36 4.51 -6.90 -2.10
C LEU A 36 5.68 -7.86 -1.83
N ASN A 37 6.44 -8.25 -2.85
CA ASN A 37 7.61 -9.11 -2.70
C ASN A 37 8.74 -8.43 -1.92
N PHE A 38 8.96 -7.12 -2.13
CA PHE A 38 9.97 -6.34 -1.42
C PHE A 38 9.54 -5.91 -0.01
N THR A 39 8.25 -5.96 0.31
CA THR A 39 7.75 -5.55 1.63
C THR A 39 7.94 -6.65 2.68
N PRO A 40 8.82 -6.49 3.70
CA PRO A 40 9.11 -7.52 4.69
C PRO A 40 8.02 -7.60 5.78
N LYS A 41 6.75 -7.61 5.39
CA LYS A 41 5.61 -7.70 6.30
C LYS A 41 4.80 -8.97 6.03
N LYS A 42 4.36 -9.67 7.10
CA LYS A 42 3.47 -10.83 6.95
C LYS A 42 2.18 -10.50 6.15
N ALA A 43 1.71 -9.26 6.22
CA ALA A 43 0.56 -8.80 5.45
C ALA A 43 0.81 -8.92 3.94
N ALA A 44 1.98 -8.50 3.47
CA ALA A 44 2.37 -8.53 2.07
C ALA A 44 2.30 -9.95 1.49
N PHE A 45 2.79 -10.94 2.23
CA PHE A 45 2.70 -12.35 1.82
C PHE A 45 1.24 -12.82 1.64
N LEU A 46 0.34 -12.49 2.60
CA LEU A 46 -1.06 -12.91 2.54
C LEU A 46 -1.84 -12.18 1.44
N ILE A 47 -1.59 -10.89 1.27
CA ILE A 47 -2.18 -10.06 0.22
C ILE A 47 -1.66 -10.51 -1.15
N GLY A 48 -0.36 -10.76 -1.29
CA GLY A 48 0.25 -11.26 -2.52
C GLY A 48 -0.32 -12.60 -2.97
N LYS A 49 -0.59 -13.51 -2.03
CA LYS A 49 -1.27 -14.78 -2.34
C LYS A 49 -2.69 -14.55 -2.87
N THR A 50 -3.43 -13.60 -2.29
CA THR A 50 -4.78 -13.27 -2.74
C THR A 50 -4.75 -12.58 -4.10
N LEU A 51 -3.76 -11.69 -4.33
CA LEU A 51 -3.55 -11.02 -5.61
C LEU A 51 -3.24 -12.02 -6.73
N LYS A 52 -2.32 -12.95 -6.50
CA LYS A 52 -2.01 -14.03 -7.47
C LYS A 52 -3.25 -14.88 -7.80
N SER A 53 -4.10 -15.16 -6.82
CA SER A 53 -5.36 -15.85 -7.05
C SER A 53 -6.36 -15.01 -7.87
N ALA A 54 -6.35 -13.67 -7.69
CA ALA A 54 -7.19 -12.77 -8.49
C ALA A 54 -6.73 -12.74 -9.96
N VAL A 55 -5.40 -12.69 -10.19
CA VAL A 55 -4.82 -12.73 -11.54
C VAL A 55 -5.15 -14.05 -12.24
N ALA A 56 -4.94 -15.19 -11.57
CA ALA A 56 -5.29 -16.50 -12.14
C ALA A 56 -6.79 -16.62 -12.45
N ASN A 57 -7.67 -15.99 -11.65
CA ASN A 57 -9.10 -15.95 -11.96
C ASN A 57 -9.39 -15.07 -13.18
N ALA A 58 -8.65 -13.96 -13.38
CA ALA A 58 -8.79 -13.10 -14.54
C ALA A 58 -8.37 -13.81 -15.83
N GLU A 59 -7.23 -14.49 -15.79
CA GLU A 59 -6.71 -15.23 -16.93
C GLU A 59 -7.59 -16.43 -17.30
N ASN A 60 -7.93 -17.30 -16.32
CA ASN A 60 -8.59 -18.55 -16.60
C ASN A 60 -10.11 -18.45 -16.83
N ASN A 61 -10.78 -17.46 -16.22
CA ASN A 61 -12.24 -17.36 -16.26
C ASN A 61 -12.75 -16.24 -17.16
N HIS A 62 -11.87 -15.26 -17.46
CA HIS A 62 -12.26 -14.05 -18.18
C HIS A 62 -11.36 -13.75 -19.39
N ASP A 63 -10.35 -14.60 -19.65
CA ASP A 63 -9.40 -14.48 -20.77
C ASP A 63 -8.72 -13.09 -20.83
N LEU A 64 -8.50 -12.45 -19.65
CA LEU A 64 -7.87 -11.14 -19.52
C LEU A 64 -6.35 -11.29 -19.39
N ALA A 65 -5.56 -10.48 -20.12
CA ALA A 65 -4.12 -10.47 -20.00
C ALA A 65 -3.68 -9.84 -18.67
N ALA A 66 -2.75 -10.47 -17.94
CA ALA A 66 -2.25 -9.98 -16.65
C ALA A 66 -1.67 -8.55 -16.74
N ASP A 67 -1.03 -8.21 -17.86
CA ASP A 67 -0.38 -6.92 -18.07
C ASP A 67 -1.35 -5.74 -18.21
N SER A 68 -2.61 -6.01 -18.57
CA SER A 68 -3.66 -4.99 -18.69
C SER A 68 -4.40 -4.72 -17.39
N LEU A 69 -4.12 -5.50 -16.33
CA LEU A 69 -4.88 -5.45 -15.09
C LEU A 69 -4.33 -4.40 -14.11
N LEU A 70 -5.27 -3.68 -13.47
CA LEU A 70 -4.99 -2.74 -12.39
C LEU A 70 -5.66 -3.19 -11.09
N VAL A 71 -5.04 -2.89 -9.97
CA VAL A 71 -5.64 -3.08 -8.65
C VAL A 71 -6.61 -1.94 -8.37
N LYS A 72 -7.90 -2.11 -8.69
CA LYS A 72 -8.92 -1.10 -8.43
C LYS A 72 -9.11 -0.87 -6.93
N GLU A 73 -9.25 -1.94 -6.18
CA GLU A 73 -9.54 -1.87 -4.75
C GLU A 73 -8.88 -3.02 -3.99
N ALA A 74 -8.25 -2.68 -2.84
CA ALA A 74 -7.71 -3.64 -1.89
C ALA A 74 -8.28 -3.33 -0.50
N ASN A 75 -9.38 -3.99 -0.13
CA ASN A 75 -10.12 -3.75 1.09
C ASN A 75 -9.79 -4.79 2.16
N ILE A 76 -9.63 -4.31 3.42
CA ILE A 76 -9.40 -5.16 4.58
C ILE A 76 -10.50 -4.91 5.61
N SER A 77 -11.34 -5.92 5.81
CA SER A 77 -12.37 -5.90 6.85
C SER A 77 -11.93 -6.65 8.11
N ASP A 78 -12.57 -6.35 9.21
CA ASP A 78 -12.31 -6.99 10.49
C ASP A 78 -12.99 -8.36 10.53
N GLY A 79 -12.23 -9.39 10.92
CA GLY A 79 -12.72 -10.72 11.17
C GLY A 79 -12.90 -11.00 12.68
N PRO A 80 -13.46 -12.16 13.03
CA PRO A 80 -13.63 -12.58 14.42
C PRO A 80 -12.26 -12.66 15.12
N SER A 81 -12.22 -12.35 16.39
CA SER A 81 -11.00 -12.44 17.19
C SER A 81 -11.07 -13.59 18.19
N PHE A 82 -10.02 -14.40 18.25
CA PHE A 82 -9.90 -15.47 19.23
C PHE A 82 -9.40 -14.91 20.56
N ARG A 83 -10.11 -15.17 21.63
CA ARG A 83 -9.69 -14.82 22.99
C ARG A 83 -8.72 -15.86 23.51
N ARG A 84 -7.64 -15.41 24.19
CA ARG A 84 -6.63 -16.22 24.86
C ARG A 84 -6.30 -15.57 26.20
N PHE A 85 -5.79 -16.33 27.12
CA PHE A 85 -5.36 -15.83 28.43
C PHE A 85 -3.85 -16.02 28.58
N LYS A 86 -3.21 -15.08 29.26
CA LYS A 86 -1.83 -15.18 29.69
C LYS A 86 -1.81 -15.09 31.22
N PRO A 87 -1.27 -16.10 31.93
CA PRO A 87 -1.12 -16.01 33.37
C PRO A 87 -0.17 -14.87 33.75
N ARG A 88 -0.48 -14.19 34.83
CA ARG A 88 0.28 -13.07 35.38
C ARG A 88 0.62 -13.36 36.84
N ALA A 89 1.41 -12.48 37.49
CA ALA A 89 1.76 -12.58 38.89
C ALA A 89 0.51 -12.61 39.79
N ARG A 90 0.64 -13.17 40.96
CA ARG A 90 -0.40 -13.28 42.01
C ARG A 90 -1.70 -13.97 41.55
N GLY A 91 -1.59 -14.97 40.65
CA GLY A 91 -2.74 -15.76 40.19
C GLY A 91 -3.69 -15.03 39.24
N SER A 92 -3.37 -13.81 38.84
CA SER A 92 -4.19 -13.08 37.87
C SER A 92 -3.99 -13.59 36.43
N ALA A 93 -4.99 -13.37 35.54
CA ALA A 93 -4.92 -13.71 34.13
C ALA A 93 -5.30 -12.51 33.26
N SER A 94 -4.46 -12.17 32.27
CA SER A 94 -4.77 -11.12 31.32
C SER A 94 -5.26 -11.68 29.98
N ALA A 95 -6.31 -11.09 29.43
CA ALA A 95 -6.89 -11.48 28.15
C ALA A 95 -6.02 -11.02 26.97
N ILE A 96 -5.82 -11.91 25.98
CA ILE A 96 -5.16 -11.60 24.72
C ILE A 96 -6.16 -11.82 23.58
N LYS A 97 -6.28 -10.86 22.66
CA LYS A 97 -7.10 -10.99 21.45
C LYS A 97 -6.20 -11.33 20.26
N LYS A 98 -6.35 -12.51 19.67
CA LYS A 98 -5.75 -12.90 18.38
C LYS A 98 -6.71 -12.49 17.26
N ARG A 99 -6.46 -11.33 16.64
CA ARG A 99 -7.33 -10.76 15.61
C ARG A 99 -7.16 -11.49 14.28
N THR A 100 -8.26 -11.58 13.51
CA THR A 100 -8.25 -12.00 12.11
C THR A 100 -8.79 -10.88 11.23
N SER A 101 -8.59 -11.00 9.94
CA SER A 101 -9.09 -10.07 8.93
C SER A 101 -9.58 -10.81 7.70
N HIS A 102 -10.40 -10.14 6.89
CA HIS A 102 -10.79 -10.59 5.57
C HIS A 102 -10.14 -9.66 4.55
N ILE A 103 -9.51 -10.25 3.52
CA ILE A 103 -8.82 -9.53 2.45
C ILE A 103 -9.68 -9.65 1.20
N TYR A 104 -10.03 -8.50 0.59
CA TYR A 104 -10.78 -8.40 -0.65
C TYR A 104 -9.91 -7.65 -1.65
N ILE A 105 -9.72 -8.23 -2.84
CA ILE A 105 -9.01 -7.60 -3.94
C ILE A 105 -9.92 -7.60 -5.15
N ILE A 106 -10.05 -6.44 -5.78
CA ILE A 106 -10.79 -6.24 -7.01
C ILE A 106 -9.81 -5.73 -8.06
N LEU A 107 -9.68 -6.48 -9.16
CA LEU A 107 -8.91 -6.11 -10.33
C LEU A 107 -9.86 -5.58 -11.40
N THR A 108 -9.38 -4.64 -12.22
CA THR A 108 -10.07 -4.11 -13.38
C THR A 108 -9.13 -4.03 -14.57
N ASP A 109 -9.67 -4.16 -15.76
CA ASP A 109 -8.99 -3.92 -17.04
C ASP A 109 -9.17 -2.47 -17.53
N GLU A 110 -10.07 -1.70 -16.90
CA GLU A 110 -10.36 -0.31 -17.25
C GLU A 110 -9.36 0.61 -16.55
N GLY A 111 -8.28 1.02 -17.20
CA GLY A 111 -7.40 2.01 -16.56
C GLY A 111 -5.97 2.12 -17.05
N ALA A 112 -5.65 1.65 -18.24
CA ALA A 112 -4.38 2.01 -18.86
C ALA A 112 -4.28 3.50 -19.20
N GLU A 113 -5.38 4.29 -19.12
CA GLU A 113 -5.45 5.67 -19.63
C GLU A 113 -5.51 6.78 -18.57
N GLU A 114 -5.68 6.50 -17.27
CA GLU A 114 -5.69 7.58 -16.25
C GLU A 114 -4.71 7.32 -15.08
N LYS A 115 -3.41 7.49 -15.34
CA LYS A 115 -2.49 7.88 -14.27
C LYS A 115 -2.73 9.35 -13.92
N ALA A 116 -3.73 9.63 -13.09
CA ALA A 116 -3.79 10.90 -12.40
C ALA A 116 -2.53 11.02 -11.52
N PRO A 117 -1.70 12.07 -11.68
CA PRO A 117 -0.50 12.23 -10.87
C PRO A 117 -0.90 12.37 -9.39
N SER A 118 -0.39 11.50 -8.56
CA SER A 118 -0.67 11.54 -7.13
C SER A 118 -0.25 12.90 -6.57
N LYS A 119 -1.12 13.54 -5.79
CA LYS A 119 -0.93 14.86 -5.14
C LYS A 119 0.35 14.99 -4.29
N ARG A 120 1.19 13.97 -4.23
CA ARG A 120 2.44 13.97 -3.44
C ARG A 120 3.65 14.57 -4.16
N GLU A 121 3.64 14.71 -5.48
CA GLU A 121 4.80 15.29 -6.21
C GLU A 121 4.81 16.82 -6.30
N GLN A 122 3.70 17.49 -5.98
CA GLN A 122 3.64 18.96 -6.05
C GLN A 122 4.15 19.69 -4.80
N GLY A 123 4.46 18.96 -3.71
CA GLY A 123 4.91 19.57 -2.44
C GLY A 123 6.42 19.89 -2.36
N ASN A 124 7.25 19.37 -3.24
CA ASN A 124 8.73 19.46 -3.06
C ASN A 124 9.48 20.22 -4.17
N LYS A 125 8.82 20.84 -5.14
CA LYS A 125 9.50 21.64 -6.20
C LYS A 125 9.59 23.15 -5.92
N LYS A 126 9.13 23.66 -4.77
CA LYS A 126 9.14 25.11 -4.46
C LYS A 126 10.26 25.59 -3.53
N LYS A 127 11.23 24.77 -3.13
CA LYS A 127 12.28 25.20 -2.18
C LYS A 127 13.71 25.37 -2.71
N PRO A 128 14.12 25.04 -3.95
CA PRO A 128 15.50 25.37 -4.38
C PRO A 128 15.65 26.76 -5.02
N ALA A 129 14.58 27.42 -5.51
CA ALA A 129 14.71 28.70 -6.19
C ALA A 129 14.96 29.89 -5.24
N GLU A 130 14.34 29.90 -4.07
CA GLU A 130 14.46 31.00 -3.09
C GLU A 130 15.82 31.05 -2.38
N LYS A 131 16.49 29.89 -2.26
CA LYS A 131 17.84 29.82 -1.67
C LYS A 131 18.96 30.27 -2.63
N ALA A 132 18.74 30.14 -3.95
CA ALA A 132 19.70 30.54 -4.96
C ALA A 132 19.70 32.07 -5.17
N GLU A 133 18.56 32.70 -4.94
CA GLU A 133 18.41 34.16 -5.07
C GLU A 133 19.06 34.92 -3.91
N LYS A 134 18.90 34.44 -2.66
CA LYS A 134 19.54 35.01 -1.46
C LYS A 134 21.06 34.91 -1.46
N VAL A 135 21.62 33.83 -2.00
CA VAL A 135 23.08 33.64 -2.09
C VAL A 135 23.69 34.56 -3.15
N LYS A 136 22.96 34.91 -4.23
CA LYS A 136 23.45 35.87 -5.24
C LYS A 136 23.41 37.30 -4.77
N GLU A 137 22.48 37.67 -3.90
CA GLU A 137 22.35 39.01 -3.34
C GLU A 137 23.43 39.28 -2.27
N GLU A 138 23.80 38.25 -1.50
CA GLU A 138 24.85 38.34 -0.49
C GLU A 138 26.26 38.45 -1.10
N VAL A 139 26.53 37.77 -2.22
CA VAL A 139 27.80 37.83 -2.95
C VAL A 139 27.98 39.20 -3.67
N ALA A 140 26.89 39.80 -4.16
CA ALA A 140 26.92 41.09 -4.83
C ALA A 140 27.17 42.29 -3.87
N LEU A 141 26.81 42.14 -2.59
CA LEU A 141 27.08 43.16 -1.55
C LEU A 141 28.53 43.14 -1.06
N ASP A 142 29.20 41.99 -1.09
CA ASP A 142 30.59 41.85 -0.64
C ASP A 142 31.60 42.41 -1.68
N GLU A 143 31.28 42.35 -2.99
CA GLU A 143 32.13 42.93 -4.05
C GLU A 143 32.05 44.45 -4.14
N SER A 144 31.02 45.09 -3.56
CA SER A 144 30.87 46.54 -3.56
C SER A 144 31.62 47.25 -2.39
N LEU A 145 32.18 46.50 -1.45
CA LEU A 145 32.86 47.03 -0.25
C LEU A 145 34.39 46.95 -0.31
N THR A 146 34.97 46.38 -1.39
CA THR A 146 36.44 46.22 -1.57
C THR A 146 36.99 46.95 -2.79
N GLY A 147 36.31 48.00 -3.31
CA GLY A 147 36.77 48.87 -4.38
C GLY A 147 37.11 50.30 -3.86
#